data_06780edb1a2754d5a1df0f4f08b9ae00
#
_entry.id   06780edb1a2754d5a1df0f4f08b9ae00
#
_cell.length_a   1.000
_cell.length_b   1.000
_cell.length_c   1.000
_cell.angle_alpha   90.00
_cell.angle_beta   90.00
_cell.angle_gamma   90.00
#
_symmetry.space_group_name_H-M   'P 1'
#
loop_
_entity.id
_entity.type
_entity.pdbx_description
1 polymer ?
#
loop_
_entity_poly.entity_id
_entity_poly.type
_entity_poly.pdbx_seq_one_letter_code
_entity_poly.pdbx_strand_id
1 'polypeptide(L)'
;MRRMKVKEQLNHLERGPLLGKRIAITRAREQAGALAKELTARGAEVIEVPTIEIRDPASWAPLDSALQRLEGFDYLLLTSANGARNFLRRLEAVGRDVRDLKGLIIGAIGPATAAVLAKTGVKVDVMPREYVAEGLLEALSGRELNGKAFLIPRAKVARDLVPRVLAEKGARVEVVEAYETVFPDLPAGELQRVLTPAPDVITFTSSSTATHFAKLAGENQVAELLAGVVIASIGPITSETVRKMGLTVTIEAGESTILGLVSAIEGYFTG
;
A
#
# COMPACT_ATOMS: atom_id res chain seq x y z
N MET A 1 -26.12 23.42 -17.93
CA MET A 1 -25.45 23.01 -16.70
C MET A 1 -24.21 22.09 -16.91
N ARG A 2 -24.28 21.00 -17.70
CA ARG A 2 -23.14 20.09 -17.92
C ARG A 2 -21.94 20.75 -18.61
N ARG A 3 -22.15 21.65 -19.60
CA ARG A 3 -21.07 22.39 -20.29
C ARG A 3 -20.35 23.43 -19.43
N MET A 4 -21.03 24.04 -18.46
CA MET A 4 -20.40 24.98 -17.51
C MET A 4 -19.49 24.27 -16.53
N LYS A 5 -19.88 23.12 -15.96
CA LYS A 5 -19.04 22.33 -15.07
C LYS A 5 -17.76 21.82 -15.75
N VAL A 6 -17.83 21.42 -17.03
CA VAL A 6 -16.65 21.00 -17.79
C VAL A 6 -15.71 22.17 -18.06
N LYS A 7 -16.25 23.38 -18.32
CA LYS A 7 -15.43 24.58 -18.54
C LYS A 7 -14.80 25.12 -17.25
N GLU A 8 -15.47 25.00 -16.11
CA GLU A 8 -14.90 25.31 -14.79
C GLU A 8 -13.82 24.29 -14.37
N GLN A 9 -14.02 23.00 -14.64
CA GLN A 9 -13.00 21.98 -14.42
C GLN A 9 -11.77 22.16 -15.33
N LEU A 10 -11.96 22.53 -16.61
CA LEU A 10 -10.87 22.87 -17.52
C LEU A 10 -10.12 24.13 -17.07
N ASN A 11 -10.81 25.17 -16.63
CA ASN A 11 -10.17 26.38 -16.09
C ASN A 11 -9.42 26.14 -14.75
N HIS A 12 -9.85 25.17 -13.97
CA HIS A 12 -9.13 24.78 -12.75
C HIS A 12 -7.86 23.97 -13.07
N LEU A 13 -7.91 23.09 -14.08
CA LEU A 13 -6.76 22.35 -14.60
C LEU A 13 -5.75 23.30 -15.26
N GLU A 14 -6.19 24.37 -15.92
CA GLU A 14 -5.35 25.37 -16.58
C GLU A 14 -4.68 26.38 -15.61
N ARG A 15 -4.90 26.29 -14.30
CA ARG A 15 -4.39 27.20 -13.26
C ARG A 15 -3.83 26.50 -12.03
N GLY A 16 -3.67 25.17 -12.08
CA GLY A 16 -3.15 24.43 -10.94
C GLY A 16 -1.66 24.75 -10.66
N PRO A 17 -1.22 24.74 -9.41
CA PRO A 17 0.16 25.06 -9.01
C PRO A 17 1.19 24.10 -9.62
N LEU A 18 0.76 22.93 -10.08
CA LEU A 18 1.63 21.93 -10.73
C LEU A 18 1.37 21.81 -12.24
N LEU A 19 0.77 22.85 -12.86
CA LEU A 19 0.49 22.84 -14.30
C LEU A 19 1.77 22.65 -15.11
N GLY A 20 1.74 21.70 -16.04
CA GLY A 20 2.86 21.36 -16.91
C GLY A 20 4.00 20.60 -16.24
N LYS A 21 3.85 20.23 -14.96
CA LYS A 21 4.83 19.40 -14.26
C LYS A 21 4.51 17.91 -14.47
N ARG A 22 5.55 17.14 -14.82
CA ARG A 22 5.49 15.70 -14.96
C ARG A 22 5.97 15.04 -13.68
N ILE A 23 5.12 14.26 -13.02
CA ILE A 23 5.41 13.69 -11.71
C ILE A 23 5.28 12.17 -11.77
N ALA A 24 6.40 11.47 -11.55
CA ALA A 24 6.45 10.02 -11.48
C ALA A 24 6.07 9.55 -10.06
N ILE A 25 5.12 8.61 -9.98
CA ILE A 25 4.70 7.98 -8.72
C ILE A 25 5.09 6.50 -8.74
N THR A 26 5.80 6.06 -7.69
CA THR A 26 6.41 4.72 -7.62
C THR A 26 5.58 3.70 -6.83
N ARG A 27 4.35 4.05 -6.44
CA ARG A 27 3.45 3.16 -5.70
C ARG A 27 2.92 2.02 -6.57
N ALA A 28 2.55 0.91 -5.93
CA ALA A 28 1.74 -0.12 -6.60
C ALA A 28 0.46 0.50 -7.18
N ARG A 29 0.01 0.02 -8.35
CA ARG A 29 -1.16 0.57 -9.08
C ARG A 29 -2.40 0.73 -8.20
N GLU A 30 -2.69 -0.27 -7.36
CA GLU A 30 -3.86 -0.27 -6.47
C GLU A 30 -3.79 0.81 -5.38
N GLN A 31 -2.60 1.35 -5.13
CA GLN A 31 -2.33 2.38 -4.11
C GLN A 31 -2.02 3.75 -4.72
N ALA A 32 -1.75 3.81 -6.02
CA ALA A 32 -1.38 5.03 -6.74
C ALA A 32 -2.53 6.04 -6.83
N GLY A 33 -3.76 5.56 -6.95
CA GLY A 33 -4.93 6.36 -7.31
C GLY A 33 -5.20 7.58 -6.42
N ALA A 34 -4.95 7.51 -5.10
CA ALA A 34 -5.14 8.66 -4.22
C ALA A 34 -4.12 9.78 -4.50
N LEU A 35 -2.83 9.41 -4.63
CA LEU A 35 -1.76 10.37 -4.94
C LEU A 35 -1.90 10.93 -6.35
N ALA A 36 -2.18 10.06 -7.33
CA ALA A 36 -2.42 10.47 -8.71
C ALA A 36 -3.57 11.47 -8.81
N LYS A 37 -4.69 11.22 -8.14
CA LYS A 37 -5.85 12.11 -8.11
C LYS A 37 -5.50 13.50 -7.55
N GLU A 38 -4.77 13.54 -6.43
CA GLU A 38 -4.39 14.80 -5.80
C GLU A 38 -3.42 15.61 -6.69
N LEU A 39 -2.45 14.96 -7.31
CA LEU A 39 -1.50 15.63 -8.21
C LEU A 39 -2.19 16.11 -9.50
N THR A 40 -3.03 15.26 -10.12
CA THR A 40 -3.79 15.63 -11.33
C THR A 40 -4.77 16.76 -11.08
N ALA A 41 -5.44 16.79 -9.92
CA ALA A 41 -6.33 17.89 -9.54
C ALA A 41 -5.61 19.24 -9.44
N ARG A 42 -4.27 19.24 -9.29
CA ARG A 42 -3.39 20.41 -9.24
C ARG A 42 -2.71 20.72 -10.58
N GLY A 43 -3.08 20.01 -11.62
CA GLY A 43 -2.61 20.24 -13.00
C GLY A 43 -1.38 19.44 -13.41
N ALA A 44 -0.86 18.52 -12.57
CA ALA A 44 0.27 17.69 -12.92
C ALA A 44 -0.08 16.61 -13.95
N GLU A 45 0.86 16.32 -14.85
CA GLU A 45 0.91 15.08 -15.62
C GLU A 45 1.50 13.98 -14.76
N VAL A 46 0.71 12.97 -14.42
CA VAL A 46 1.15 11.87 -13.56
C VAL A 46 1.62 10.69 -14.40
N ILE A 47 2.82 10.19 -14.09
CA ILE A 47 3.42 9.00 -14.68
C ILE A 47 3.43 7.90 -13.62
N GLU A 48 2.70 6.81 -13.85
CA GLU A 48 2.74 5.66 -12.95
C GLU A 48 3.94 4.76 -13.27
N VAL A 49 4.81 4.59 -12.28
CA VAL A 49 5.98 3.71 -12.32
C VAL A 49 5.88 2.71 -11.17
N PRO A 50 4.97 1.74 -11.24
CA PRO A 50 4.77 0.80 -10.15
C PRO A 50 6.04 -0.01 -9.92
N THR A 51 6.56 0.02 -8.70
CA THR A 51 7.78 -0.71 -8.31
C THR A 51 7.49 -2.10 -7.76
N ILE A 52 6.24 -2.38 -7.47
CA ILE A 52 5.72 -3.68 -7.06
C ILE A 52 4.37 -3.93 -7.72
N GLU A 53 4.07 -5.20 -7.89
CA GLU A 53 2.78 -5.70 -8.34
C GLU A 53 2.22 -6.64 -7.28
N ILE A 54 0.94 -6.50 -7.01
CA ILE A 54 0.21 -7.43 -6.14
C ILE A 54 -0.45 -8.47 -7.05
N ARG A 55 -0.02 -9.71 -6.92
CA ARG A 55 -0.54 -10.85 -7.69
C ARG A 55 -1.32 -11.80 -6.80
N ASP A 56 -2.19 -12.56 -7.42
CA ASP A 56 -2.85 -13.68 -6.78
C ASP A 56 -1.80 -14.70 -6.28
N PRO A 57 -2.09 -15.44 -5.20
CA PRO A 57 -1.20 -16.50 -4.75
C PRO A 57 -1.11 -17.60 -5.83
N ALA A 58 -0.03 -18.38 -5.81
CA ALA A 58 0.16 -19.50 -6.73
C ALA A 58 -1.00 -20.51 -6.68
N SER A 59 -1.68 -20.61 -5.54
CA SER A 59 -2.87 -21.43 -5.35
C SER A 59 -3.81 -20.79 -4.33
N TRP A 60 -5.08 -20.72 -4.65
CA TRP A 60 -6.14 -20.33 -3.74
C TRP A 60 -6.60 -21.45 -2.81
N ALA A 61 -6.22 -22.71 -3.09
CA ALA A 61 -6.73 -23.88 -2.36
C ALA A 61 -6.57 -23.80 -0.83
N PRO A 62 -5.46 -23.32 -0.25
CA PRO A 62 -5.35 -23.15 1.21
C PRO A 62 -6.39 -22.16 1.78
N LEU A 63 -6.54 -20.99 1.13
CA LEU A 63 -7.53 -20.01 1.57
C LEU A 63 -8.95 -20.52 1.35
N ASP A 64 -9.26 -21.18 0.23
CA ASP A 64 -10.57 -21.78 -0.03
C ASP A 64 -10.94 -22.79 1.03
N SER A 65 -10.00 -23.67 1.39
CA SER A 65 -10.20 -24.64 2.47
C SER A 65 -10.48 -23.96 3.81
N ALA A 66 -9.79 -22.89 4.14
CA ALA A 66 -10.05 -22.10 5.34
C ALA A 66 -11.42 -21.43 5.29
N LEU A 67 -11.80 -20.86 4.14
CA LEU A 67 -13.10 -20.21 3.94
C LEU A 67 -14.27 -21.18 4.07
N GLN A 68 -14.11 -22.45 3.64
CA GLN A 68 -15.16 -23.47 3.79
C GLN A 68 -15.46 -23.84 5.25
N ARG A 69 -14.59 -23.55 6.17
CA ARG A 69 -14.69 -23.87 7.62
C ARG A 69 -14.46 -22.66 8.52
N LEU A 70 -14.97 -21.50 8.08
CA LEU A 70 -14.87 -20.25 8.83
C LEU A 70 -15.40 -20.37 10.27
N GLU A 71 -16.41 -21.19 10.47
CA GLU A 71 -17.02 -21.46 11.76
C GLU A 71 -16.07 -22.14 12.77
N GLY A 72 -14.95 -22.70 12.26
CA GLY A 72 -13.89 -23.31 13.08
C GLY A 72 -12.85 -22.32 13.62
N PHE A 73 -12.95 -21.04 13.24
CA PHE A 73 -12.06 -19.98 13.71
C PHE A 73 -12.76 -19.07 14.73
N ASP A 74 -11.99 -18.55 15.67
CA ASP A 74 -12.41 -17.52 16.63
C ASP A 74 -11.99 -16.12 16.16
N TYR A 75 -10.87 -16.02 15.41
CA TYR A 75 -10.27 -14.76 14.99
C TYR A 75 -9.93 -14.75 13.51
N LEU A 76 -10.16 -13.61 12.87
CA LEU A 76 -9.62 -13.25 11.56
C LEU A 76 -8.69 -12.05 11.73
N LEU A 77 -7.38 -12.23 11.49
CA LEU A 77 -6.41 -11.13 11.59
C LEU A 77 -5.93 -10.71 10.20
N LEU A 78 -6.16 -9.46 9.86
CA LEU A 78 -5.79 -8.86 8.59
C LEU A 78 -4.66 -7.83 8.81
N THR A 79 -3.45 -8.22 8.41
CA THR A 79 -2.22 -7.44 8.67
C THR A 79 -1.86 -6.48 7.53
N SER A 80 -2.71 -6.33 6.52
CA SER A 80 -2.53 -5.37 5.44
C SER A 80 -3.84 -5.09 4.71
N ALA A 81 -3.95 -3.91 4.09
CA ALA A 81 -5.08 -3.56 3.23
C ALA A 81 -5.19 -4.47 1.99
N ASN A 82 -4.04 -4.95 1.45
CA ASN A 82 -4.03 -5.91 0.34
C ASN A 82 -4.56 -7.27 0.79
N GLY A 83 -4.13 -7.75 1.97
CA GLY A 83 -4.68 -8.99 2.56
C GLY A 83 -6.19 -8.92 2.76
N ALA A 84 -6.69 -7.79 3.29
CA ALA A 84 -8.13 -7.58 3.46
C ALA A 84 -8.89 -7.59 2.11
N ARG A 85 -8.40 -6.85 1.10
CA ARG A 85 -9.03 -6.84 -0.24
C ARG A 85 -9.07 -8.22 -0.88
N ASN A 86 -7.96 -8.92 -0.88
CA ASN A 86 -7.86 -10.24 -1.51
C ASN A 86 -8.68 -11.30 -0.75
N PHE A 87 -8.69 -11.24 0.57
CA PHE A 87 -9.56 -12.09 1.40
C PHE A 87 -11.05 -11.88 1.06
N LEU A 88 -11.52 -10.62 1.05
CA LEU A 88 -12.92 -10.31 0.73
C LEU A 88 -13.29 -10.72 -0.70
N ARG A 89 -12.41 -10.43 -1.67
CA ARG A 89 -12.59 -10.86 -3.05
C ARG A 89 -12.69 -12.38 -3.17
N ARG A 90 -11.85 -13.13 -2.43
CA ARG A 90 -11.89 -14.59 -2.46
C ARG A 90 -13.08 -15.16 -1.74
N LEU A 91 -13.49 -14.55 -0.63
CA LEU A 91 -14.73 -14.90 0.08
C LEU A 91 -15.93 -14.87 -0.87
N GLU A 92 -16.08 -13.79 -1.63
CA GLU A 92 -17.14 -13.64 -2.64
C GLU A 92 -16.99 -14.67 -3.77
N ALA A 93 -15.78 -14.91 -4.26
CA ALA A 93 -15.52 -15.86 -5.35
C ALA A 93 -15.88 -17.30 -5.01
N VAL A 94 -15.85 -17.68 -3.73
CA VAL A 94 -16.29 -19.03 -3.26
C VAL A 94 -17.77 -19.07 -2.87
N GLY A 95 -18.53 -18.01 -3.18
CA GLY A 95 -19.98 -17.96 -2.92
C GLY A 95 -20.37 -17.62 -1.48
N ARG A 96 -19.42 -17.11 -0.69
CA ARG A 96 -19.65 -16.62 0.68
C ARG A 96 -19.67 -15.10 0.71
N ASP A 97 -20.09 -14.51 1.82
CA ASP A 97 -20.09 -13.05 1.99
C ASP A 97 -19.74 -12.65 3.44
N VAL A 98 -19.74 -11.35 3.70
CA VAL A 98 -19.35 -10.81 5.00
C VAL A 98 -20.26 -11.22 6.16
N ARG A 99 -21.45 -11.75 5.91
CA ARG A 99 -22.35 -12.30 6.93
C ARG A 99 -21.81 -13.60 7.51
N ASP A 100 -21.01 -14.35 6.72
CA ASP A 100 -20.32 -15.56 7.16
C ASP A 100 -19.19 -15.28 8.17
N LEU A 101 -18.76 -14.02 8.29
CA LEU A 101 -17.79 -13.59 9.30
C LEU A 101 -18.42 -13.40 10.69
N LYS A 102 -19.73 -13.61 10.82
CA LYS A 102 -20.44 -13.49 12.11
C LYS A 102 -19.86 -14.48 13.13
N GLY A 103 -19.47 -13.93 14.29
CA GLY A 103 -18.89 -14.72 15.37
C GLY A 103 -17.37 -14.69 15.40
N LEU A 104 -16.70 -14.27 14.33
CA LEU A 104 -15.27 -14.02 14.33
C LEU A 104 -14.94 -12.67 14.98
N ILE A 105 -13.89 -12.65 15.75
CA ILE A 105 -13.26 -11.40 16.21
C ILE A 105 -12.33 -10.91 15.10
N ILE A 106 -12.64 -9.75 14.54
CA ILE A 106 -11.92 -9.19 13.39
C ILE A 106 -10.81 -8.24 13.88
N GLY A 107 -9.57 -8.61 13.60
CA GLY A 107 -8.40 -7.77 13.88
C GLY A 107 -7.85 -7.13 12.59
N ALA A 108 -7.55 -5.82 12.68
CA ALA A 108 -6.87 -5.09 11.62
C ALA A 108 -5.64 -4.37 12.16
N ILE A 109 -4.51 -4.47 11.46
CA ILE A 109 -3.26 -3.87 11.94
C ILE A 109 -3.28 -2.34 11.94
N GLY A 110 -4.14 -1.72 11.12
CA GLY A 110 -4.19 -0.27 11.04
C GLY A 110 -5.36 0.28 10.23
N PRO A 111 -5.50 1.61 10.16
CA PRO A 111 -6.67 2.30 9.61
C PRO A 111 -6.88 2.02 8.11
N ALA A 112 -5.82 1.84 7.32
CA ALA A 112 -5.97 1.50 5.91
C ALA A 112 -6.61 0.12 5.70
N THR A 113 -6.30 -0.86 6.56
CA THR A 113 -6.92 -2.19 6.56
C THR A 113 -8.37 -2.11 7.04
N ALA A 114 -8.62 -1.37 8.12
CA ALA A 114 -9.95 -1.15 8.66
C ALA A 114 -10.87 -0.45 7.65
N ALA A 115 -10.35 0.53 6.89
CA ALA A 115 -11.11 1.23 5.85
C ALA A 115 -11.55 0.31 4.69
N VAL A 116 -10.77 -0.72 4.35
CA VAL A 116 -11.17 -1.74 3.37
C VAL A 116 -12.37 -2.53 3.90
N LEU A 117 -12.31 -3.00 5.14
CA LEU A 117 -13.38 -3.75 5.79
C LEU A 117 -14.66 -2.92 5.95
N ALA A 118 -14.53 -1.67 6.37
CA ALA A 118 -15.66 -0.77 6.58
C ALA A 118 -16.50 -0.54 5.30
N LYS A 119 -15.88 -0.58 4.11
CA LYS A 119 -16.59 -0.46 2.82
C LYS A 119 -17.59 -1.59 2.56
N THR A 120 -17.37 -2.74 3.18
CA THR A 120 -18.27 -3.90 3.09
C THR A 120 -19.16 -4.06 4.33
N GLY A 121 -19.14 -3.09 5.25
CA GLY A 121 -19.91 -3.12 6.48
C GLY A 121 -19.30 -3.96 7.62
N VAL A 122 -18.10 -4.51 7.44
CA VAL A 122 -17.39 -5.27 8.48
C VAL A 122 -16.75 -4.32 9.47
N LYS A 123 -17.06 -4.52 10.77
CA LYS A 123 -16.46 -3.78 11.87
C LYS A 123 -15.18 -4.48 12.36
N VAL A 124 -14.18 -3.69 12.69
CA VAL A 124 -12.95 -4.17 13.32
C VAL A 124 -13.13 -4.16 14.83
N ASP A 125 -12.87 -5.30 15.48
CA ASP A 125 -12.97 -5.48 16.93
C ASP A 125 -11.65 -5.20 17.65
N VAL A 126 -10.54 -5.42 16.95
CA VAL A 126 -9.17 -5.24 17.47
C VAL A 126 -8.34 -4.43 16.49
N MET A 127 -7.92 -3.26 16.93
CA MET A 127 -6.95 -2.43 16.19
C MET A 127 -5.94 -1.86 17.19
N PRO A 128 -4.64 -1.99 16.96
CA PRO A 128 -3.62 -1.49 17.85
C PRO A 128 -3.56 0.05 17.83
N ARG A 129 -2.91 0.63 18.85
CA ARG A 129 -2.57 2.06 18.86
C ARG A 129 -1.38 2.35 17.96
N GLU A 130 -0.39 1.45 17.95
CA GLU A 130 0.74 1.45 17.03
C GLU A 130 0.48 0.42 15.93
N TYR A 131 0.49 0.86 14.67
CA TYR A 131 0.09 0.07 13.50
C TYR A 131 1.20 -0.87 13.03
N VAL A 132 1.74 -1.65 13.98
CA VAL A 132 2.81 -2.64 13.77
C VAL A 132 2.40 -3.99 14.35
N ALA A 133 3.14 -5.03 14.01
CA ALA A 133 2.85 -6.40 14.46
C ALA A 133 2.90 -6.52 16.00
N GLU A 134 3.85 -5.86 16.61
CA GLU A 134 4.03 -5.78 18.06
C GLU A 134 2.82 -5.16 18.75
N GLY A 135 2.32 -4.03 18.22
CA GLY A 135 1.13 -3.35 18.73
C GLY A 135 -0.13 -4.23 18.60
N LEU A 136 -0.25 -5.01 17.51
CA LEU A 136 -1.38 -5.95 17.34
C LEU A 136 -1.35 -7.05 18.43
N LEU A 137 -0.17 -7.57 18.74
CA LEU A 137 0.01 -8.55 19.81
C LEU A 137 -0.29 -7.95 21.18
N GLU A 138 0.09 -6.70 21.44
CA GLU A 138 -0.25 -5.96 22.65
C GLU A 138 -1.76 -5.77 22.77
N ALA A 139 -2.45 -5.37 21.70
CA ALA A 139 -3.91 -5.22 21.68
C ALA A 139 -4.67 -6.53 21.95
N LEU A 140 -4.03 -7.68 21.72
CA LEU A 140 -4.57 -9.01 22.01
C LEU A 140 -4.19 -9.53 23.40
N SER A 141 -3.24 -8.90 24.10
CA SER A 141 -2.64 -9.46 25.35
C SER A 141 -3.63 -9.65 26.52
N GLY A 142 -4.69 -8.85 26.55
CA GLY A 142 -5.75 -8.97 27.57
C GLY A 142 -6.82 -10.03 27.27
N ARG A 143 -6.66 -10.83 26.22
CA ARG A 143 -7.63 -11.83 25.80
C ARG A 143 -7.13 -13.25 26.08
N GLU A 144 -8.06 -14.16 26.34
CA GLU A 144 -7.74 -15.59 26.37
C GLU A 144 -7.46 -16.08 24.94
N LEU A 145 -6.22 -16.51 24.70
CA LEU A 145 -5.75 -16.93 23.36
C LEU A 145 -5.50 -18.44 23.30
N ASN A 146 -5.32 -19.09 24.44
CA ASN A 146 -5.06 -20.53 24.51
C ASN A 146 -6.23 -21.33 23.92
N GLY A 147 -5.93 -22.25 23.02
CA GLY A 147 -6.94 -23.05 22.31
C GLY A 147 -7.74 -22.32 21.24
N LYS A 148 -7.60 -20.99 21.12
CA LYS A 148 -8.31 -20.19 20.12
C LYS A 148 -7.74 -20.42 18.71
N ALA A 149 -8.62 -20.40 17.72
CA ALA A 149 -8.27 -20.60 16.33
C ALA A 149 -8.18 -19.25 15.58
N PHE A 150 -7.05 -19.00 14.97
CA PHE A 150 -6.75 -17.79 14.22
C PHE A 150 -6.58 -18.08 12.73
N LEU A 151 -7.30 -17.35 11.88
CA LEU A 151 -7.04 -17.29 10.45
C LEU A 151 -6.28 -15.99 10.14
N ILE A 152 -5.14 -16.10 9.45
CA ILE A 152 -4.28 -14.97 9.08
C ILE A 152 -4.02 -14.98 7.58
N PRO A 153 -4.91 -14.43 6.76
CA PRO A 153 -4.67 -14.22 5.33
C PRO A 153 -3.65 -13.10 5.14
N ARG A 154 -2.51 -13.41 4.50
CA ARG A 154 -1.42 -12.44 4.35
C ARG A 154 -0.64 -12.61 3.05
N ALA A 155 0.37 -11.75 2.83
CA ALA A 155 1.32 -11.93 1.76
C ALA A 155 2.11 -13.24 1.94
N LYS A 156 2.49 -13.86 0.82
CA LYS A 156 3.40 -15.02 0.80
C LYS A 156 4.68 -14.75 1.59
N VAL A 157 5.28 -13.58 1.38
CA VAL A 157 6.45 -13.13 2.14
C VAL A 157 6.01 -12.08 3.15
N ALA A 158 6.04 -12.42 4.43
CA ALA A 158 5.72 -11.54 5.55
C ALA A 158 6.44 -12.00 6.83
N ARG A 159 6.58 -11.10 7.82
CA ARG A 159 7.21 -11.44 9.11
C ARG A 159 6.35 -12.43 9.88
N ASP A 160 6.96 -13.46 10.47
CA ASP A 160 6.27 -14.52 11.23
C ASP A 160 6.04 -14.16 12.70
N LEU A 161 6.24 -12.91 13.10
CA LEU A 161 6.14 -12.51 14.51
C LEU A 161 4.74 -12.80 15.09
N VAL A 162 3.68 -12.35 14.42
CA VAL A 162 2.30 -12.53 14.91
C VAL A 162 1.92 -14.02 15.00
N PRO A 163 2.06 -14.83 13.95
CA PRO A 163 1.74 -16.26 14.02
C PRO A 163 2.53 -16.98 15.11
N ARG A 164 3.84 -16.71 15.20
CA ARG A 164 4.75 -17.37 16.18
C ARG A 164 4.32 -17.06 17.61
N VAL A 165 4.13 -15.77 17.95
CA VAL A 165 3.77 -15.37 19.34
C VAL A 165 2.38 -15.87 19.73
N LEU A 166 1.42 -15.92 18.79
CA LEU A 166 0.10 -16.51 19.06
C LEU A 166 0.21 -18.01 19.34
N ALA A 167 1.02 -18.73 18.56
CA ALA A 167 1.26 -20.17 18.78
C ALA A 167 1.96 -20.42 20.12
N GLU A 168 2.95 -19.61 20.51
CA GLU A 168 3.61 -19.66 21.83
C GLU A 168 2.64 -19.46 22.98
N LYS A 169 1.53 -18.73 22.74
CA LYS A 169 0.42 -18.53 23.72
C LYS A 169 -0.66 -19.63 23.65
N GLY A 170 -0.40 -20.72 22.94
CA GLY A 170 -1.31 -21.87 22.85
C GLY A 170 -2.44 -21.72 21.85
N ALA A 171 -2.42 -20.69 20.98
CA ALA A 171 -3.39 -20.55 19.90
C ALA A 171 -3.12 -21.52 18.75
N ARG A 172 -4.18 -21.93 18.06
CA ARG A 172 -4.09 -22.64 16.78
C ARG A 172 -4.07 -21.58 15.66
N VAL A 173 -2.97 -21.47 14.95
CA VAL A 173 -2.80 -20.41 13.94
C VAL A 173 -2.72 -21.02 12.56
N GLU A 174 -3.63 -20.61 11.69
CA GLU A 174 -3.61 -20.93 10.27
C GLU A 174 -3.26 -19.70 9.46
N VAL A 175 -2.08 -19.75 8.85
CA VAL A 175 -1.59 -18.72 7.94
C VAL A 175 -1.85 -19.17 6.51
N VAL A 176 -2.52 -18.33 5.73
CA VAL A 176 -2.81 -18.62 4.32
C VAL A 176 -2.35 -17.48 3.43
N GLU A 177 -1.81 -17.83 2.27
CA GLU A 177 -1.43 -16.84 1.27
C GLU A 177 -2.68 -16.25 0.64
N ALA A 178 -2.83 -14.93 0.72
CA ALA A 178 -3.90 -14.17 0.09
C ALA A 178 -3.40 -13.37 -1.12
N TYR A 179 -2.09 -13.14 -1.22
CA TYR A 179 -1.45 -12.47 -2.35
C TYR A 179 0.07 -12.65 -2.32
N GLU A 180 0.68 -12.39 -3.45
CA GLU A 180 2.13 -12.21 -3.57
C GLU A 180 2.46 -10.76 -3.92
N THR A 181 3.57 -10.26 -3.35
CA THR A 181 4.19 -9.01 -3.79
C THR A 181 5.38 -9.38 -4.65
N VAL A 182 5.33 -9.00 -5.91
CA VAL A 182 6.38 -9.31 -6.89
C VAL A 182 6.90 -8.02 -7.52
N PHE A 183 8.09 -8.09 -8.11
CA PHE A 183 8.52 -7.04 -9.02
C PHE A 183 7.70 -7.12 -10.31
N PRO A 184 7.29 -5.97 -10.88
CA PRO A 184 6.66 -5.98 -12.18
C PRO A 184 7.63 -6.56 -13.21
N ASP A 185 7.11 -7.41 -14.08
CA ASP A 185 7.87 -7.94 -15.21
C ASP A 185 7.91 -6.88 -16.31
N LEU A 186 8.90 -6.00 -16.23
CA LEU A 186 9.07 -4.92 -17.21
C LEU A 186 10.03 -5.38 -18.30
N PRO A 187 9.66 -5.23 -19.58
CA PRO A 187 10.60 -5.43 -20.67
C PRO A 187 11.87 -4.60 -20.49
N ALA A 188 12.99 -5.10 -21.01
CA ALA A 188 14.25 -4.36 -20.96
C ALA A 188 14.07 -2.96 -21.58
N GLY A 189 14.53 -1.93 -20.88
CA GLY A 189 14.39 -0.52 -21.28
C GLY A 189 13.01 0.11 -21.08
N GLU A 190 12.02 -0.63 -20.61
CA GLU A 190 10.67 -0.10 -20.38
C GLU A 190 10.66 1.02 -19.33
N LEU A 191 11.39 0.85 -18.23
CA LEU A 191 11.51 1.87 -17.20
C LEU A 191 12.10 3.17 -17.79
N GLN A 192 13.16 3.06 -18.61
CA GLN A 192 13.76 4.18 -19.33
C GLN A 192 12.74 4.85 -20.25
N ARG A 193 11.98 4.04 -21.00
CA ARG A 193 10.95 4.53 -21.92
C ARG A 193 9.85 5.29 -21.21
N VAL A 194 9.35 4.76 -20.09
CA VAL A 194 8.29 5.39 -19.30
C VAL A 194 8.77 6.71 -18.67
N LEU A 195 10.04 6.79 -18.29
CA LEU A 195 10.67 8.00 -17.74
C LEU A 195 11.23 8.93 -18.83
N THR A 196 10.93 8.71 -20.11
CA THR A 196 11.34 9.59 -21.20
C THR A 196 10.14 10.34 -21.80
N PRO A 197 10.16 11.68 -21.90
CA PRO A 197 11.15 12.60 -21.32
C PRO A 197 11.18 12.52 -19.78
N ALA A 198 12.32 12.90 -19.18
CA ALA A 198 12.47 12.80 -17.74
C ALA A 198 11.38 13.56 -16.97
N PRO A 199 10.84 13.00 -15.87
CA PRO A 199 9.86 13.70 -15.05
C PRO A 199 10.54 14.87 -14.29
N ASP A 200 9.78 15.92 -13.97
CA ASP A 200 10.25 16.98 -13.07
C ASP A 200 10.48 16.44 -11.65
N VAL A 201 9.59 15.55 -11.20
CA VAL A 201 9.63 14.97 -9.85
C VAL A 201 9.41 13.47 -9.89
N ILE A 202 10.14 12.73 -9.06
CA ILE A 202 9.80 11.35 -8.70
C ILE A 202 9.47 11.27 -7.21
N THR A 203 8.39 10.52 -6.86
CA THR A 203 7.92 10.42 -5.48
C THR A 203 8.19 9.05 -4.89
N PHE A 204 8.72 9.00 -3.66
CA PHE A 204 8.85 7.79 -2.87
C PHE A 204 7.99 7.88 -1.60
N THR A 205 7.02 6.98 -1.47
CA THR A 205 6.05 6.98 -0.37
C THR A 205 6.33 5.92 0.70
N SER A 206 7.44 5.21 0.58
CA SER A 206 7.99 4.30 1.59
C SER A 206 9.43 3.92 1.23
N SER A 207 10.21 3.46 2.21
CA SER A 207 11.54 2.89 1.98
C SER A 207 11.52 1.75 0.96
N SER A 208 10.49 0.89 1.00
CA SER A 208 10.36 -0.22 0.05
C SER A 208 10.12 0.25 -1.38
N THR A 209 9.37 1.33 -1.62
CA THR A 209 9.21 1.86 -2.99
C THR A 209 10.53 2.38 -3.56
N ALA A 210 11.37 3.00 -2.73
CA ALA A 210 12.69 3.48 -3.14
C ALA A 210 13.63 2.30 -3.46
N THR A 211 13.74 1.32 -2.55
CA THR A 211 14.60 0.15 -2.78
C THR A 211 14.15 -0.71 -3.94
N HIS A 212 12.85 -0.86 -4.16
CA HIS A 212 12.32 -1.60 -5.30
C HIS A 212 12.57 -0.85 -6.61
N PHE A 213 12.41 0.47 -6.61
CA PHE A 213 12.75 1.28 -7.78
C PHE A 213 14.22 1.13 -8.17
N ALA A 214 15.15 1.20 -7.20
CA ALA A 214 16.58 1.02 -7.46
C ALA A 214 16.89 -0.37 -8.05
N LYS A 215 16.25 -1.41 -7.55
CA LYS A 215 16.40 -2.76 -8.11
C LYS A 215 15.88 -2.87 -9.54
N LEU A 216 14.76 -2.23 -9.87
CA LEU A 216 14.20 -2.19 -11.22
C LEU A 216 15.08 -1.41 -12.18
N ALA A 217 15.66 -0.28 -11.71
CA ALA A 217 16.55 0.56 -12.51
C ALA A 217 17.95 -0.06 -12.71
N GLY A 218 18.31 -1.03 -11.85
CA GLY A 218 19.69 -1.45 -11.66
C GLY A 218 20.40 -0.51 -10.68
N GLU A 219 20.87 -1.05 -9.56
CA GLU A 219 21.40 -0.23 -8.43
C GLU A 219 22.48 0.77 -8.85
N ASN A 220 23.31 0.39 -9.83
CA ASN A 220 24.37 1.25 -10.37
C ASN A 220 23.88 2.28 -11.40
N GLN A 221 22.65 2.16 -11.90
CA GLN A 221 22.09 3.02 -12.95
C GLN A 221 21.05 4.03 -12.41
N VAL A 222 20.60 3.85 -11.18
CA VAL A 222 19.54 4.67 -10.60
C VAL A 222 19.90 6.16 -10.54
N ALA A 223 21.16 6.48 -10.24
CA ALA A 223 21.63 7.87 -10.17
C ALA A 223 21.66 8.53 -11.56
N GLU A 224 22.06 7.81 -12.59
CA GLU A 224 22.04 8.27 -13.98
C GLU A 224 20.61 8.45 -14.49
N LEU A 225 19.74 7.47 -14.22
CA LEU A 225 18.33 7.51 -14.60
C LEU A 225 17.57 8.69 -13.99
N LEU A 226 17.93 9.09 -12.77
CA LEU A 226 17.31 10.20 -12.04
C LEU A 226 18.14 11.49 -12.07
N ALA A 227 19.14 11.59 -12.96
CA ALA A 227 19.92 12.81 -13.10
C ALA A 227 19.02 13.99 -13.49
N GLY A 228 19.05 15.07 -12.70
CA GLY A 228 18.21 16.25 -12.90
C GLY A 228 16.75 16.13 -12.46
N VAL A 229 16.32 14.97 -11.97
CA VAL A 229 14.97 14.74 -11.44
C VAL A 229 14.91 15.13 -9.96
N VAL A 230 13.92 15.92 -9.58
CA VAL A 230 13.65 16.26 -8.17
C VAL A 230 13.11 15.04 -7.44
N ILE A 231 13.75 14.64 -6.35
CA ILE A 231 13.29 13.50 -5.55
C ILE A 231 12.46 14.00 -4.37
N ALA A 232 11.19 13.56 -4.32
CA ALA A 232 10.26 13.86 -3.25
C ALA A 232 9.97 12.62 -2.40
N SER A 233 10.10 12.75 -1.09
CA SER A 233 9.91 11.70 -0.09
C SER A 233 8.76 12.02 0.86
N ILE A 234 8.00 10.99 1.25
CA ILE A 234 6.87 11.13 2.18
C ILE A 234 7.30 11.42 3.63
N GLY A 235 8.57 11.27 3.96
CA GLY A 235 9.04 11.52 5.32
C GLY A 235 10.45 10.97 5.61
N PRO A 236 10.96 11.20 6.82
CA PRO A 236 12.37 11.04 7.16
C PRO A 236 12.92 9.63 6.98
N ILE A 237 12.16 8.59 7.32
CA ILE A 237 12.59 7.19 7.16
C ILE A 237 12.81 6.84 5.68
N THR A 238 11.91 7.31 4.81
CA THR A 238 12.03 7.12 3.36
C THR A 238 13.20 7.93 2.82
N SER A 239 13.37 9.18 3.26
CA SER A 239 14.49 10.04 2.89
C SER A 239 15.84 9.43 3.26
N GLU A 240 15.97 8.86 4.45
CA GLU A 240 17.18 8.16 4.88
C GLU A 240 17.52 6.99 3.95
N THR A 241 16.51 6.21 3.56
CA THR A 241 16.68 5.10 2.61
C THR A 241 17.17 5.61 1.26
N VAL A 242 16.56 6.67 0.72
CA VAL A 242 16.96 7.28 -0.55
C VAL A 242 18.41 7.80 -0.50
N ARG A 243 18.78 8.46 0.61
CA ARG A 243 20.16 8.96 0.81
C ARG A 243 21.18 7.82 0.90
N LYS A 244 20.84 6.69 1.55
CA LYS A 244 21.70 5.49 1.59
C LYS A 244 21.95 4.88 0.21
N MET A 245 21.09 5.16 -0.76
CA MET A 245 21.25 4.75 -2.16
C MET A 245 22.10 5.75 -2.98
N GLY A 246 22.70 6.74 -2.33
CA GLY A 246 23.52 7.77 -2.99
C GLY A 246 22.72 8.86 -3.71
N LEU A 247 21.40 8.95 -3.46
CA LEU A 247 20.52 9.94 -4.08
C LEU A 247 20.25 11.13 -3.14
N THR A 248 19.99 12.30 -3.72
CA THR A 248 19.66 13.50 -2.95
C THR A 248 18.15 13.69 -2.87
N VAL A 249 17.60 13.70 -1.66
CA VAL A 249 16.20 14.07 -1.43
C VAL A 249 16.09 15.59 -1.43
N THR A 250 15.37 16.13 -2.39
CA THR A 250 15.15 17.58 -2.54
C THR A 250 13.91 18.04 -1.77
N ILE A 251 12.85 17.21 -1.78
CA ILE A 251 11.57 17.49 -1.11
C ILE A 251 11.31 16.40 -0.07
N GLU A 252 11.10 16.81 1.18
CA GLU A 252 10.62 15.91 2.25
C GLU A 252 9.33 16.48 2.80
N ALA A 253 8.27 15.67 2.86
CA ALA A 253 6.99 16.09 3.40
C ALA A 253 7.10 16.39 4.91
N GLY A 254 6.52 17.49 5.35
CA GLY A 254 6.46 17.83 6.78
C GLY A 254 5.55 16.91 7.59
N GLU A 255 4.55 16.30 6.92
CA GLU A 255 3.70 15.25 7.47
C GLU A 255 3.76 14.02 6.57
N SER A 256 3.97 12.85 7.16
CA SER A 256 4.09 11.57 6.42
C SER A 256 2.73 11.08 5.87
N THR A 257 2.04 11.94 5.13
CA THR A 257 0.75 11.70 4.48
C THR A 257 0.81 12.02 2.98
N ILE A 258 -0.15 11.51 2.20
CA ILE A 258 -0.26 11.86 0.78
C ILE A 258 -0.45 13.38 0.61
N LEU A 259 -1.32 13.99 1.41
CA LEU A 259 -1.57 15.43 1.33
C LEU A 259 -0.34 16.23 1.73
N GLY A 260 0.41 15.80 2.77
CA GLY A 260 1.66 16.43 3.17
C GLY A 260 2.72 16.38 2.06
N LEU A 261 2.84 15.24 1.36
CA LEU A 261 3.75 15.10 0.23
C LEU A 261 3.35 16.01 -0.94
N VAL A 262 2.07 16.05 -1.28
CA VAL A 262 1.54 16.92 -2.35
C VAL A 262 1.78 18.39 -2.02
N SER A 263 1.48 18.82 -0.79
CA SER A 263 1.71 20.21 -0.35
C SER A 263 3.19 20.59 -0.38
N ALA A 264 4.11 19.68 -0.03
CA ALA A 264 5.53 19.91 -0.11
C ALA A 264 6.02 20.08 -1.57
N ILE A 265 5.47 19.27 -2.51
CA ILE A 265 5.75 19.40 -3.94
C ILE A 265 5.22 20.74 -4.47
N GLU A 266 3.99 21.13 -4.12
CA GLU A 266 3.42 22.43 -4.48
C GLU A 266 4.30 23.58 -3.98
N GLY A 267 4.68 23.56 -2.70
CA GLY A 267 5.54 24.59 -2.09
C GLY A 267 6.88 24.73 -2.80
N TYR A 268 7.46 23.64 -3.28
CA TYR A 268 8.72 23.67 -4.03
C TYR A 268 8.61 24.43 -5.37
N PHE A 269 7.46 24.35 -6.05
CA PHE A 269 7.27 25.01 -7.35
C PHE A 269 6.61 26.40 -7.27
N THR A 270 6.09 26.78 -6.11
CA THR A 270 5.40 28.07 -5.93
C THR A 270 6.16 29.06 -5.05
N GLY A 271 7.17 28.60 -4.32
CA GLY A 271 8.05 29.42 -3.47
C GLY A 271 9.30 29.78 -4.20
#